data_b36ed1ee76e29bbd65c89745c60f111d
#
_entry.id   b36ed1ee76e29bbd65c89745c60f111d
#
_cell.length_a   1.000
_cell.length_b   1.000
_cell.length_c   1.000
_cell.angle_alpha   90.00
_cell.angle_beta   90.00
_cell.angle_gamma   90.00
#
_symmetry.space_group_name_H-M   'P 1'
#
loop_
_entity.id
_entity.type
_entity.pdbx_description
1 polymer ?
#
loop_
_entity_poly.entity_id
_entity_poly.type
_entity_poly.pdbx_seq_one_letter_code
_entity_poly.pdbx_strand_id
1 'polypeptide(L)'
;MRHKAYHEYLIVFLVYFILTLIFTYPLSMKPGIVFDYIDYLQNIWNFWWIKKALLRLHTSPYFTSYLFYPQGTKLVFHTLSLYNSVLSIPLQVIFSRPTVYTILFLSSFVLSGFGTYLLVLYLTRNRFGAFLAGIIYSFSPFHQEHLSEINIASIQWIPFFCLYLMKTFWEGKVKDAILCAVFFTLVSLCSWYYALFLVLFTCLFIAYHLILREKRLWDPKLLKNFGIIILLSAILISPFTYPLIKEALSDSSYLHVPSFRLAGLLGIRYPEGSLTFWPAALGYMVTFLGIYFILKIRDKKTHFWSFMTIFFFILTLGPYLIFLYKAYPQIPLPMAILQKIPIISAIRYPYRFMVLVMLGLAVMSGFVCKMFTNSLKGKIILFFITSLIIFEYLSIPLPVPSSSITIPKIYGIIAADKGDFAIMDVPLNNYCSAFSMYYQTFHEKKIVGGYISRTPPSALEFIHGNQFVRLLLNLTSFRLFKKDKIDLKKDVELLKEKDIRYIIFHKDFLLRKRPSISLSLWKGLIPYSVSKTKIWPQYTDSKHRGISPKDAFATEAELQEFIQFITSILGRPIFEDKDIVAYKIVKNGKGTI
;
A
#
# COMPACT_ATOMS: atom_id res chain seq x y z
N MET A 1 16.73 14.88 -37.44
CA MET A 1 15.45 14.85 -36.70
C MET A 1 15.50 13.97 -35.45
N ARG A 2 16.06 12.74 -35.47
CA ARG A 2 16.12 11.85 -34.28
C ARG A 2 16.88 12.48 -33.08
N HIS A 3 18.03 13.13 -33.29
CA HIS A 3 18.80 13.75 -32.20
C HIS A 3 18.02 14.87 -31.48
N LYS A 4 17.27 15.73 -32.19
CA LYS A 4 16.43 16.77 -31.57
C LYS A 4 15.33 16.18 -30.68
N ALA A 5 14.76 15.03 -31.05
CA ALA A 5 13.73 14.38 -30.24
C ALA A 5 14.30 13.77 -28.95
N TYR A 6 15.52 13.20 -28.98
CA TYR A 6 16.17 12.68 -27.78
C TYR A 6 16.50 13.78 -26.77
N HIS A 7 17.01 14.93 -27.24
CA HIS A 7 17.27 16.08 -26.36
C HIS A 7 15.99 16.61 -25.70
N GLU A 8 14.90 16.66 -26.45
CA GLU A 8 13.59 17.08 -25.91
C GLU A 8 13.12 16.14 -24.80
N TYR A 9 13.15 14.82 -25.03
CA TYR A 9 12.72 13.84 -24.05
C TYR A 9 13.61 13.87 -22.80
N LEU A 10 14.92 14.05 -22.95
CA LEU A 10 15.84 14.19 -21.83
C LEU A 10 15.53 15.44 -21.00
N ILE A 11 15.29 16.59 -21.65
CA ILE A 11 14.91 17.84 -20.97
C ILE A 11 13.62 17.65 -20.19
N VAL A 12 12.59 17.06 -20.82
CA VAL A 12 11.31 16.83 -20.16
C VAL A 12 11.48 15.90 -18.95
N PHE A 13 12.27 14.84 -19.08
CA PHE A 13 12.57 13.91 -17.98
C PHE A 13 13.28 14.63 -16.83
N LEU A 14 14.28 15.46 -17.12
CA LEU A 14 15.01 16.26 -16.12
C LEU A 14 14.10 17.27 -15.43
N VAL A 15 13.19 17.90 -16.17
CA VAL A 15 12.22 18.84 -15.56
C VAL A 15 11.29 18.07 -14.59
N TYR A 16 10.77 16.89 -14.94
CA TYR A 16 10.00 16.07 -13.99
C TYR A 16 10.84 15.65 -12.79
N PHE A 17 12.12 15.35 -12.97
CA PHE A 17 13.03 15.07 -11.87
C PHE A 17 13.14 16.26 -10.90
N ILE A 18 13.37 17.47 -11.42
CA ILE A 18 13.46 18.71 -10.61
C ILE A 18 12.12 18.97 -9.90
N LEU A 19 11.00 18.88 -10.62
CA LEU A 19 9.67 19.02 -10.02
C LEU A 19 9.43 18.00 -8.91
N THR A 20 9.87 16.76 -9.09
CA THR A 20 9.76 15.74 -8.05
C THR A 20 10.50 16.14 -6.79
N LEU A 21 11.72 16.69 -6.89
CA LEU A 21 12.46 17.15 -5.72
C LEU A 21 11.73 18.29 -4.99
N ILE A 22 11.08 19.20 -5.74
CA ILE A 22 10.31 20.31 -5.17
C ILE A 22 9.04 19.81 -4.47
N PHE A 23 8.21 19.03 -5.18
CA PHE A 23 6.91 18.56 -4.66
C PHE A 23 7.04 17.58 -3.49
N THR A 24 8.19 16.95 -3.35
CA THR A 24 8.44 15.96 -2.28
C THR A 24 9.34 16.48 -1.16
N TYR A 25 9.61 17.80 -1.13
CA TYR A 25 10.34 18.41 -0.01
C TYR A 25 9.53 18.27 1.31
N PRO A 26 10.14 17.88 2.46
CA PRO A 26 11.58 17.71 2.71
C PRO A 26 12.12 16.27 2.47
N LEU A 27 11.29 15.33 2.04
CA LEU A 27 11.68 13.92 1.84
C LEU A 27 12.84 13.78 0.84
N SER A 28 12.81 14.55 -0.25
CA SER A 28 13.87 14.57 -1.27
C SER A 28 15.24 14.94 -0.71
N MET A 29 15.28 15.78 0.35
CA MET A 29 16.54 16.23 1.00
C MET A 29 16.96 15.34 2.16
N LYS A 30 16.06 14.51 2.70
CA LYS A 30 16.31 13.62 3.85
C LYS A 30 15.83 12.20 3.54
N PRO A 31 16.42 11.52 2.55
CA PRO A 31 15.89 10.25 2.04
C PRO A 31 16.00 9.07 3.03
N GLY A 32 16.78 9.21 4.10
CA GLY A 32 16.97 8.17 5.13
C GLY A 32 15.99 8.23 6.31
N ILE A 33 15.00 9.14 6.27
CA ILE A 33 14.01 9.25 7.36
C ILE A 33 13.16 7.96 7.42
N VAL A 34 12.97 7.47 8.65
CA VAL A 34 12.08 6.33 8.93
C VAL A 34 10.77 6.86 9.49
N PHE A 35 9.67 6.56 8.78
CA PHE A 35 8.34 7.03 9.15
C PHE A 35 7.64 6.08 10.10
N ASP A 36 6.86 6.64 11.02
CA ASP A 36 5.99 5.91 11.93
C ASP A 36 4.65 5.54 11.26
N TYR A 37 4.73 4.90 10.09
CA TYR A 37 3.59 4.32 9.40
C TYR A 37 3.76 2.81 9.26
N ILE A 38 2.77 2.05 9.72
CA ILE A 38 2.84 0.58 9.76
C ILE A 38 3.07 -0.04 8.37
N ASP A 39 2.43 0.49 7.32
CA ASP A 39 2.61 -0.01 5.96
C ASP A 39 4.00 0.36 5.40
N TYR A 40 4.57 1.51 5.79
CA TYR A 40 5.95 1.86 5.45
C TYR A 40 6.95 0.89 6.07
N LEU A 41 6.82 0.61 7.38
CA LEU A 41 7.70 -0.33 8.09
C LEU A 41 7.59 -1.74 7.52
N GLN A 42 6.37 -2.18 7.17
CA GLN A 42 6.13 -3.43 6.48
C GLN A 42 6.86 -3.49 5.13
N ASN A 43 6.85 -2.41 4.35
CA ASN A 43 7.54 -2.37 3.05
C ASN A 43 9.07 -2.36 3.19
N ILE A 44 9.62 -1.72 4.23
CA ILE A 44 11.05 -1.83 4.57
C ILE A 44 11.41 -3.28 4.90
N TRP A 45 10.55 -3.98 5.66
CA TRP A 45 10.72 -5.39 5.95
C TRP A 45 10.64 -6.24 4.66
N ASN A 46 9.71 -5.96 3.75
CA ASN A 46 9.60 -6.66 2.46
C ASN A 46 10.92 -6.59 1.66
N PHE A 47 11.57 -5.43 1.62
CA PHE A 47 12.87 -5.26 0.96
C PHE A 47 13.95 -6.13 1.58
N TRP A 48 14.01 -6.17 2.92
CA TRP A 48 14.92 -7.04 3.65
C TRP A 48 14.61 -8.51 3.41
N TRP A 49 13.33 -8.90 3.51
CA TRP A 49 12.92 -10.30 3.37
C TRP A 49 13.19 -10.85 1.97
N ILE A 50 12.80 -10.15 0.92
CA ILE A 50 13.03 -10.58 -0.46
C ILE A 50 14.53 -10.77 -0.71
N LYS A 51 15.37 -9.82 -0.29
CA LYS A 51 16.83 -9.96 -0.39
C LYS A 51 17.34 -11.17 0.38
N LYS A 52 16.89 -11.36 1.62
CA LYS A 52 17.28 -12.49 2.47
C LYS A 52 16.83 -13.83 1.89
N ALA A 53 15.59 -13.96 1.48
CA ALA A 53 15.03 -15.18 0.92
C ALA A 53 15.75 -15.60 -0.36
N LEU A 54 15.94 -14.66 -1.30
CA LEU A 54 16.52 -14.97 -2.61
C LEU A 54 18.05 -15.16 -2.56
N LEU A 55 18.79 -14.29 -1.84
CA LEU A 55 20.26 -14.27 -1.91
C LEU A 55 20.98 -14.98 -0.76
N ARG A 56 20.32 -15.16 0.40
CA ARG A 56 20.98 -15.81 1.55
C ARG A 56 20.41 -17.20 1.85
N LEU A 57 19.07 -17.33 1.76
CA LEU A 57 18.39 -18.58 2.09
C LEU A 57 18.12 -19.44 0.84
N HIS A 58 18.19 -18.87 -0.36
CA HIS A 58 17.89 -19.51 -1.64
C HIS A 58 16.51 -20.21 -1.62
N THR A 59 15.51 -19.55 -1.01
CA THR A 59 14.16 -20.08 -0.82
C THR A 59 13.12 -19.20 -1.48
N SER A 60 11.91 -19.78 -1.68
CA SER A 60 10.77 -19.01 -2.15
C SER A 60 10.41 -17.90 -1.16
N PRO A 61 10.21 -16.64 -1.63
CA PRO A 61 9.82 -15.55 -0.75
C PRO A 61 8.37 -15.63 -0.26
N TYR A 62 7.58 -16.59 -0.75
CA TYR A 62 6.16 -16.76 -0.41
C TYR A 62 5.90 -17.53 0.88
N PHE A 63 6.93 -17.97 1.58
CA PHE A 63 6.84 -18.53 2.92
C PHE A 63 7.98 -17.99 3.78
N THR A 64 7.69 -17.74 5.07
CA THR A 64 8.71 -17.32 6.05
C THR A 64 8.49 -17.99 7.40
N SER A 65 9.57 -18.48 7.99
CA SER A 65 9.65 -18.88 9.41
C SER A 65 10.12 -17.73 10.31
N TYR A 66 10.39 -16.56 9.72
CA TYR A 66 10.89 -15.39 10.45
C TYR A 66 9.77 -14.59 11.13
N LEU A 67 8.51 -14.76 10.71
CA LEU A 67 7.31 -14.20 11.34
C LEU A 67 6.43 -15.32 11.90
N PHE A 68 5.64 -15.01 12.92
CA PHE A 68 4.71 -15.95 13.56
C PHE A 68 5.40 -17.25 14.01
N TYR A 69 6.61 -17.11 14.53
CA TYR A 69 7.34 -18.25 15.04
C TYR A 69 6.58 -18.91 16.22
N PRO A 70 6.53 -20.25 16.35
CA PRO A 70 7.28 -21.27 15.59
C PRO A 70 6.65 -21.74 14.28
N GLN A 71 5.38 -21.45 13.98
CA GLN A 71 4.67 -21.96 12.81
C GLN A 71 5.19 -21.38 11.49
N GLY A 72 5.64 -20.11 11.51
CA GLY A 72 5.86 -19.38 10.28
C GLY A 72 4.54 -18.97 9.59
N THR A 73 4.65 -18.42 8.40
CA THR A 73 3.45 -17.99 7.65
C THR A 73 3.69 -17.96 6.15
N LYS A 74 2.61 -18.19 5.39
CA LYS A 74 2.59 -17.99 3.95
C LYS A 74 2.40 -16.49 3.64
N LEU A 75 3.18 -15.98 2.69
CA LEU A 75 3.16 -14.60 2.23
C LEU A 75 2.53 -14.46 0.84
N VAL A 76 1.86 -15.49 0.36
CA VAL A 76 1.28 -15.53 -0.99
C VAL A 76 0.29 -14.39 -1.22
N PHE A 77 -0.56 -14.09 -0.23
CA PHE A 77 -1.52 -12.97 -0.27
C PHE A 77 -1.02 -11.71 0.45
N HIS A 78 0.26 -11.67 0.80
CA HIS A 78 0.88 -10.48 1.37
C HIS A 78 1.28 -9.49 0.29
N THR A 79 1.28 -8.20 0.63
CA THR A 79 1.67 -7.11 -0.28
C THR A 79 3.20 -7.02 -0.37
N LEU A 80 3.84 -7.96 -1.08
CA LEU A 80 5.30 -7.98 -1.23
C LEU A 80 5.83 -6.89 -2.16
N SER A 81 4.97 -6.27 -2.99
CA SER A 81 5.39 -5.29 -4.01
C SER A 81 6.64 -5.74 -4.77
N LEU A 82 6.52 -6.88 -5.46
CA LEU A 82 7.66 -7.63 -6.02
C LEU A 82 8.56 -6.77 -6.91
N TYR A 83 7.98 -5.90 -7.75
CA TYR A 83 8.76 -4.97 -8.57
C TYR A 83 9.71 -4.13 -7.71
N ASN A 84 9.18 -3.43 -6.70
CA ASN A 84 9.98 -2.56 -5.84
C ASN A 84 10.95 -3.37 -4.97
N SER A 85 10.52 -4.50 -4.45
CA SER A 85 11.35 -5.35 -3.59
C SER A 85 12.54 -5.96 -4.32
N VAL A 86 12.34 -6.43 -5.56
CA VAL A 86 13.44 -6.97 -6.38
C VAL A 86 14.38 -5.84 -6.83
N LEU A 87 13.83 -4.71 -7.29
CA LEU A 87 14.63 -3.55 -7.69
C LEU A 87 15.41 -2.95 -6.51
N SER A 88 14.92 -3.11 -5.28
CA SER A 88 15.62 -2.68 -4.07
C SER A 88 16.93 -3.44 -3.82
N ILE A 89 17.06 -4.70 -4.30
CA ILE A 89 18.21 -5.57 -3.99
C ILE A 89 19.56 -4.93 -4.35
N PRO A 90 19.81 -4.51 -5.61
CA PRO A 90 21.07 -3.85 -5.96
C PRO A 90 21.25 -2.51 -5.22
N LEU A 91 20.19 -1.74 -5.00
CA LEU A 91 20.26 -0.47 -4.29
C LEU A 91 20.62 -0.63 -2.81
N GLN A 92 20.20 -1.72 -2.17
CA GLN A 92 20.56 -2.06 -0.78
C GLN A 92 22.04 -2.43 -0.59
N VAL A 93 22.85 -2.51 -1.64
CA VAL A 93 24.30 -2.68 -1.55
C VAL A 93 24.96 -1.33 -1.18
N ILE A 94 24.38 -0.23 -1.69
CA ILE A 94 24.97 1.12 -1.58
C ILE A 94 24.25 1.95 -0.51
N PHE A 95 22.92 1.82 -0.44
CA PHE A 95 22.08 2.68 0.37
C PHE A 95 21.37 1.92 1.51
N SER A 96 21.03 2.65 2.58
CA SER A 96 20.15 2.14 3.62
C SER A 96 18.75 1.84 3.05
N ARG A 97 18.02 0.87 3.64
CA ARG A 97 16.68 0.51 3.17
C ARG A 97 15.69 1.67 3.16
N PRO A 98 15.65 2.57 4.17
CA PRO A 98 14.83 3.78 4.11
C PRO A 98 15.19 4.67 2.91
N THR A 99 16.49 4.86 2.63
CA THR A 99 16.95 5.61 1.46
C THR A 99 16.52 4.95 0.15
N VAL A 100 16.63 3.61 0.06
CA VAL A 100 16.16 2.85 -1.11
C VAL A 100 14.66 3.03 -1.32
N TYR A 101 13.87 2.98 -0.24
CA TYR A 101 12.43 3.25 -0.31
C TYR A 101 12.15 4.62 -0.91
N THR A 102 12.82 5.65 -0.39
CA THR A 102 12.66 7.02 -0.90
C THR A 102 13.06 7.13 -2.36
N ILE A 103 14.17 6.55 -2.79
CA ILE A 103 14.61 6.56 -4.20
C ILE A 103 13.54 5.94 -5.11
N LEU A 104 12.99 4.77 -4.74
CA LEU A 104 11.96 4.10 -5.50
C LEU A 104 10.65 4.89 -5.51
N PHE A 105 10.25 5.48 -4.39
CA PHE A 105 9.09 6.36 -4.29
C PHE A 105 9.24 7.59 -5.18
N LEU A 106 10.36 8.31 -5.12
CA LEU A 106 10.63 9.48 -5.96
C LEU A 106 10.68 9.12 -7.45
N SER A 107 11.26 7.96 -7.79
CA SER A 107 11.32 7.48 -9.18
C SER A 107 9.93 7.28 -9.79
N SER A 108 8.93 6.91 -8.95
CA SER A 108 7.55 6.74 -9.42
C SER A 108 6.94 8.04 -9.93
N PHE A 109 7.25 9.19 -9.30
CA PHE A 109 6.79 10.51 -9.77
C PHE A 109 7.40 10.88 -11.12
N VAL A 110 8.71 10.76 -11.25
CA VAL A 110 9.42 11.09 -12.50
C VAL A 110 8.90 10.27 -13.66
N LEU A 111 8.82 8.94 -13.47
CA LEU A 111 8.36 8.01 -14.50
C LEU A 111 6.88 8.14 -14.82
N SER A 112 6.03 8.45 -13.83
CA SER A 112 4.59 8.71 -14.05
C SER A 112 4.38 9.95 -14.89
N GLY A 113 5.09 11.04 -14.59
CA GLY A 113 5.02 12.28 -15.36
C GLY A 113 5.51 12.08 -16.78
N PHE A 114 6.66 11.43 -16.96
CA PHE A 114 7.22 11.16 -18.27
C PHE A 114 6.37 10.20 -19.10
N GLY A 115 5.84 9.14 -18.51
CA GLY A 115 4.95 8.19 -19.18
C GLY A 115 3.65 8.86 -19.65
N THR A 116 3.05 9.71 -18.79
CA THR A 116 1.85 10.48 -19.14
C THR A 116 2.14 11.51 -20.23
N TYR A 117 3.30 12.18 -20.17
CA TYR A 117 3.77 13.05 -21.25
C TYR A 117 3.78 12.33 -22.60
N LEU A 118 4.39 11.14 -22.65
CA LEU A 118 4.49 10.35 -23.89
C LEU A 118 3.10 9.92 -24.39
N LEU A 119 2.22 9.47 -23.50
CA LEU A 119 0.85 9.08 -23.83
C LEU A 119 0.07 10.26 -24.44
N VAL A 120 0.08 11.40 -23.74
CA VAL A 120 -0.72 12.56 -24.17
C VAL A 120 -0.10 13.24 -25.40
N LEU A 121 1.24 13.23 -25.53
CA LEU A 121 1.90 13.68 -26.76
C LEU A 121 1.50 12.81 -27.97
N TYR A 122 1.40 11.50 -27.79
CA TYR A 122 0.94 10.59 -28.84
C TYR A 122 -0.50 10.91 -29.26
N LEU A 123 -1.40 11.15 -28.29
CA LEU A 123 -2.82 11.40 -28.54
C LEU A 123 -3.10 12.78 -29.11
N THR A 124 -2.44 13.81 -28.60
CA THR A 124 -2.78 15.22 -28.92
C THR A 124 -1.85 15.88 -29.92
N ARG A 125 -0.61 15.36 -30.06
CA ARG A 125 0.49 16.00 -30.79
C ARG A 125 0.81 17.42 -30.26
N ASN A 126 0.46 17.69 -29.00
CA ASN A 126 0.68 18.98 -28.35
C ASN A 126 1.63 18.80 -27.14
N ARG A 127 2.81 19.42 -27.22
CA ARG A 127 3.88 19.27 -26.21
C ARG A 127 3.49 19.91 -24.87
N PHE A 128 2.87 21.08 -24.91
CA PHE A 128 2.49 21.78 -23.70
C PHE A 128 1.39 21.02 -22.94
N GLY A 129 0.34 20.61 -23.65
CA GLY A 129 -0.74 19.80 -23.07
C GLY A 129 -0.23 18.45 -22.52
N ALA A 130 0.74 17.84 -23.20
CA ALA A 130 1.38 16.61 -22.73
C ALA A 130 2.17 16.84 -21.44
N PHE A 131 2.92 17.95 -21.37
CA PHE A 131 3.68 18.32 -20.18
C PHE A 131 2.77 18.60 -18.97
N LEU A 132 1.71 19.38 -19.16
CA LEU A 132 0.73 19.66 -18.11
C LEU A 132 0.03 18.36 -17.64
N ALA A 133 -0.34 17.49 -18.56
CA ALA A 133 -0.95 16.20 -18.22
C ALA A 133 -0.03 15.34 -17.33
N GLY A 134 1.26 15.34 -17.61
CA GLY A 134 2.24 14.67 -16.76
C GLY A 134 2.33 15.27 -15.36
N ILE A 135 2.24 16.59 -15.20
CA ILE A 135 2.15 17.25 -13.90
C ILE A 135 0.89 16.81 -13.15
N ILE A 136 -0.27 16.85 -13.82
CA ILE A 136 -1.56 16.48 -13.22
C ILE A 136 -1.55 15.04 -12.69
N TYR A 137 -1.05 14.09 -13.47
CA TYR A 137 -1.03 12.70 -13.07
C TYR A 137 0.01 12.40 -12.00
N SER A 138 1.25 12.88 -12.23
CA SER A 138 2.39 12.58 -11.36
C SER A 138 2.24 13.20 -9.98
N PHE A 139 1.88 14.47 -9.90
CA PHE A 139 1.82 15.22 -8.63
C PHE A 139 0.41 15.32 -8.06
N SER A 140 -0.53 14.46 -8.53
CA SER A 140 -1.88 14.42 -7.98
C SER A 140 -1.87 14.16 -6.47
N PRO A 141 -2.85 14.69 -5.73
CA PRO A 141 -3.02 14.39 -4.30
C PRO A 141 -3.07 12.89 -4.03
N PHE A 142 -3.74 12.11 -4.91
CA PHE A 142 -3.77 10.65 -4.82
C PHE A 142 -2.37 10.03 -4.76
N HIS A 143 -1.42 10.49 -5.57
CA HIS A 143 -0.07 9.93 -5.58
C HIS A 143 0.73 10.36 -4.33
N GLN A 144 0.61 11.61 -3.91
CA GLN A 144 1.31 12.16 -2.75
C GLN A 144 0.87 11.53 -1.43
N GLU A 145 -0.42 11.19 -1.29
CA GLU A 145 -0.98 10.60 -0.08
C GLU A 145 -0.47 9.18 0.21
N HIS A 146 0.00 8.46 -0.80
CA HIS A 146 0.43 7.06 -0.67
C HIS A 146 1.92 6.90 -0.32
N LEU A 147 2.49 7.87 0.41
CA LEU A 147 3.89 7.82 0.87
C LEU A 147 4.23 6.54 1.63
N SER A 148 3.31 5.98 2.39
CA SER A 148 3.53 4.76 3.18
C SER A 148 3.27 3.46 2.40
N GLU A 149 2.58 3.53 1.27
CA GLU A 149 2.10 2.37 0.51
C GLU A 149 2.77 2.34 -0.88
N ILE A 150 4.07 1.98 -0.95
CA ILE A 150 4.84 2.02 -2.21
C ILE A 150 4.20 1.23 -3.36
N ASN A 151 3.47 0.15 -3.05
CA ASN A 151 2.73 -0.63 -4.04
C ASN A 151 1.55 0.14 -4.66
N ILE A 152 0.99 1.12 -3.95
CA ILE A 152 -0.08 2.00 -4.44
C ILE A 152 0.51 3.26 -5.08
N ALA A 153 1.62 3.78 -4.54
CA ALA A 153 2.36 4.87 -5.16
C ALA A 153 3.01 4.48 -6.50
N SER A 154 3.21 3.18 -6.76
CA SER A 154 3.86 2.70 -8.00
C SER A 154 2.92 2.73 -9.21
N ILE A 155 2.50 3.92 -9.63
CA ILE A 155 1.58 4.16 -10.75
C ILE A 155 2.29 4.42 -12.09
N GLN A 156 3.61 4.45 -12.09
CA GLN A 156 4.45 4.90 -13.20
C GLN A 156 4.29 4.10 -14.50
N TRP A 157 3.95 2.83 -14.44
CA TRP A 157 3.86 1.98 -15.62
C TRP A 157 2.47 2.00 -16.29
N ILE A 158 1.45 2.52 -15.60
CA ILE A 158 0.08 2.62 -16.12
C ILE A 158 -0.01 3.47 -17.40
N PRO A 159 0.58 4.69 -17.47
CA PRO A 159 0.55 5.48 -18.70
C PRO A 159 1.28 4.81 -19.87
N PHE A 160 2.37 4.10 -19.61
CA PHE A 160 3.09 3.34 -20.64
C PHE A 160 2.24 2.19 -21.18
N PHE A 161 1.56 1.43 -20.29
CA PHE A 161 0.62 0.41 -20.72
C PHE A 161 -0.46 1.00 -21.64
N CYS A 162 -1.11 2.08 -21.21
CA CYS A 162 -2.14 2.74 -22.01
C CYS A 162 -1.60 3.24 -23.35
N LEU A 163 -0.40 3.81 -23.39
CA LEU A 163 0.26 4.24 -24.63
C LEU A 163 0.44 3.08 -25.60
N TYR A 164 0.99 1.96 -25.14
CA TYR A 164 1.29 0.83 -26.02
C TYR A 164 0.04 0.02 -26.39
N LEU A 165 -0.97 -0.03 -25.53
CA LEU A 165 -2.29 -0.56 -25.88
C LEU A 165 -2.91 0.23 -27.04
N MET A 166 -2.88 1.57 -26.96
CA MET A 166 -3.40 2.44 -28.01
C MET A 166 -2.59 2.36 -29.29
N LYS A 167 -1.25 2.30 -29.21
CA LYS A 167 -0.38 2.06 -30.38
C LYS A 167 -0.67 0.71 -31.03
N THR A 168 -0.82 -0.34 -30.24
CA THR A 168 -1.21 -1.66 -30.74
C THR A 168 -2.54 -1.59 -31.50
N PHE A 169 -3.52 -0.89 -30.90
CA PHE A 169 -4.84 -0.73 -31.52
C PHE A 169 -4.78 0.11 -32.79
N TRP A 170 -4.09 1.27 -32.79
CA TRP A 170 -4.08 2.19 -33.92
C TRP A 170 -3.01 1.89 -34.98
N GLU A 171 -1.84 1.39 -34.60
CA GLU A 171 -0.73 1.14 -35.52
C GLU A 171 -0.59 -0.33 -35.94
N GLY A 172 -1.05 -1.27 -35.10
CA GLY A 172 -1.06 -2.70 -35.39
C GLY A 172 0.33 -3.36 -35.41
N LYS A 173 1.33 -2.76 -34.75
CA LYS A 173 2.69 -3.26 -34.72
C LYS A 173 2.89 -4.28 -33.59
N VAL A 174 3.50 -5.44 -33.90
CA VAL A 174 3.82 -6.49 -32.92
C VAL A 174 4.71 -5.98 -31.78
N LYS A 175 5.66 -5.09 -32.09
CA LYS A 175 6.53 -4.47 -31.07
C LYS A 175 5.72 -3.75 -29.99
N ASP A 176 4.65 -3.04 -30.37
CA ASP A 176 3.83 -2.31 -29.42
C ASP A 176 3.01 -3.26 -28.55
N ALA A 177 2.55 -4.38 -29.11
CA ALA A 177 1.89 -5.45 -28.36
C ALA A 177 2.84 -6.10 -27.30
N ILE A 178 4.08 -6.36 -27.69
CA ILE A 178 5.10 -6.88 -26.75
C ILE A 178 5.34 -5.88 -25.62
N LEU A 179 5.53 -4.59 -25.93
CA LEU A 179 5.75 -3.55 -24.93
C LEU A 179 4.53 -3.38 -24.02
N CYS A 180 3.31 -3.48 -24.57
CA CYS A 180 2.07 -3.46 -23.80
C CYS A 180 2.07 -4.60 -22.76
N ALA A 181 2.41 -5.84 -23.16
CA ALA A 181 2.49 -6.98 -22.26
C ALA A 181 3.57 -6.81 -21.18
N VAL A 182 4.73 -6.27 -21.53
CA VAL A 182 5.81 -5.97 -20.58
C VAL A 182 5.34 -4.94 -19.54
N PHE A 183 4.71 -3.84 -19.95
CA PHE A 183 4.23 -2.82 -19.02
C PHE A 183 3.07 -3.32 -18.17
N PHE A 184 2.19 -4.16 -18.70
CA PHE A 184 1.16 -4.84 -17.90
C PHE A 184 1.79 -5.71 -16.81
N THR A 185 2.83 -6.46 -17.15
CA THR A 185 3.58 -7.28 -16.18
C THR A 185 4.22 -6.41 -15.09
N LEU A 186 4.87 -5.31 -15.45
CA LEU A 186 5.47 -4.38 -14.49
C LEU A 186 4.41 -3.79 -13.54
N VAL A 187 3.24 -3.38 -14.07
CA VAL A 187 2.12 -2.92 -13.23
C VAL A 187 1.65 -4.03 -12.28
N SER A 188 1.52 -5.26 -12.77
CA SER A 188 1.07 -6.40 -11.96
C SER A 188 2.02 -6.70 -10.80
N LEU A 189 3.33 -6.61 -11.04
CA LEU A 189 4.36 -6.79 -10.03
C LEU A 189 4.45 -5.63 -9.02
N CYS A 190 4.00 -4.43 -9.39
CA CYS A 190 3.83 -3.33 -8.45
C CYS A 190 2.60 -3.56 -7.56
N SER A 191 1.44 -3.83 -8.18
CA SER A 191 0.17 -3.97 -7.48
C SER A 191 -0.85 -4.80 -8.26
N TRP A 192 -1.32 -5.91 -7.69
CA TRP A 192 -2.38 -6.73 -8.28
C TRP A 192 -3.71 -5.98 -8.45
N TYR A 193 -3.98 -4.95 -7.64
CA TYR A 193 -5.13 -4.07 -7.83
C TYR A 193 -5.05 -3.36 -9.18
N TYR A 194 -3.90 -2.80 -9.52
CA TYR A 194 -3.71 -2.08 -10.77
C TYR A 194 -3.73 -3.00 -11.99
N ALA A 195 -3.25 -4.24 -11.87
CA ALA A 195 -3.42 -5.24 -12.92
C ALA A 195 -4.90 -5.46 -13.24
N LEU A 196 -5.73 -5.66 -12.22
CA LEU A 196 -7.18 -5.82 -12.38
C LEU A 196 -7.84 -4.57 -12.96
N PHE A 197 -7.42 -3.38 -12.53
CA PHE A 197 -7.94 -2.11 -13.06
C PHE A 197 -7.60 -1.94 -14.54
N LEU A 198 -6.41 -2.36 -14.97
CA LEU A 198 -6.03 -2.32 -16.38
C LEU A 198 -6.75 -3.37 -17.23
N VAL A 199 -7.09 -4.52 -16.68
CA VAL A 199 -8.00 -5.47 -17.34
C VAL A 199 -9.37 -4.83 -17.57
N LEU A 200 -9.97 -4.23 -16.52
CA LEU A 200 -11.23 -3.51 -16.64
C LEU A 200 -11.15 -2.33 -17.64
N PHE A 201 -10.06 -1.58 -17.61
CA PHE A 201 -9.79 -0.50 -18.57
C PHE A 201 -9.75 -1.04 -20.01
N THR A 202 -9.06 -2.15 -20.25
CA THR A 202 -8.94 -2.77 -21.57
C THR A 202 -10.29 -3.30 -22.06
N CYS A 203 -11.06 -3.95 -21.19
CA CYS A 203 -12.41 -4.40 -21.50
C CYS A 203 -13.31 -3.22 -21.87
N LEU A 204 -13.25 -2.13 -21.09
CA LEU A 204 -13.99 -0.91 -21.34
C LEU A 204 -13.58 -0.25 -22.67
N PHE A 205 -12.27 -0.23 -22.97
CA PHE A 205 -11.74 0.28 -24.23
C PHE A 205 -12.25 -0.52 -25.42
N ILE A 206 -12.19 -1.84 -25.37
CA ILE A 206 -12.71 -2.72 -26.43
C ILE A 206 -14.22 -2.55 -26.57
N ALA A 207 -14.98 -2.57 -25.47
CA ALA A 207 -16.43 -2.39 -25.47
C ALA A 207 -16.85 -1.05 -26.10
N TYR A 208 -16.15 0.03 -25.76
CA TYR A 208 -16.40 1.36 -26.34
C TYR A 208 -16.21 1.36 -27.87
N HIS A 209 -15.12 0.78 -28.36
CA HIS A 209 -14.87 0.70 -29.80
C HIS A 209 -15.77 -0.29 -30.52
N LEU A 210 -16.30 -1.32 -29.85
CA LEU A 210 -17.37 -2.18 -30.36
C LEU A 210 -18.67 -1.41 -30.54
N ILE A 211 -19.07 -0.57 -29.59
CA ILE A 211 -20.25 0.30 -29.68
C ILE A 211 -20.09 1.28 -30.84
N LEU A 212 -18.89 1.80 -31.07
CA LEU A 212 -18.59 2.66 -32.22
C LEU A 212 -18.54 1.89 -33.56
N ARG A 213 -18.68 0.56 -33.53
CA ARG A 213 -18.60 -0.33 -34.70
C ARG A 213 -17.31 -0.17 -35.50
N GLU A 214 -16.18 0.01 -34.81
CA GLU A 214 -14.87 0.15 -35.44
C GLU A 214 -14.49 -1.18 -36.11
N LYS A 215 -14.48 -1.19 -37.47
CA LYS A 215 -14.14 -2.38 -38.26
C LYS A 215 -12.75 -2.97 -37.92
N ARG A 216 -11.85 -2.13 -37.42
CA ARG A 216 -10.51 -2.51 -37.05
C ARG A 216 -10.47 -3.61 -35.95
N LEU A 217 -11.48 -3.71 -35.11
CA LEU A 217 -11.55 -4.77 -34.08
C LEU A 217 -11.56 -6.20 -34.68
N TRP A 218 -11.99 -6.32 -35.91
CA TRP A 218 -12.08 -7.58 -36.65
C TRP A 218 -10.85 -7.82 -37.56
N ASP A 219 -9.85 -6.91 -37.53
CA ASP A 219 -8.59 -7.10 -38.25
C ASP A 219 -7.82 -8.29 -37.66
N PRO A 220 -7.50 -9.34 -38.44
CA PRO A 220 -6.74 -10.50 -37.96
C PRO A 220 -5.38 -10.13 -37.36
N LYS A 221 -4.73 -9.07 -37.87
CA LYS A 221 -3.47 -8.56 -37.30
C LYS A 221 -3.65 -8.01 -35.89
N LEU A 222 -4.75 -7.29 -35.66
CA LEU A 222 -5.07 -6.75 -34.34
C LEU A 222 -5.43 -7.88 -33.35
N LEU A 223 -6.25 -8.85 -33.78
CA LEU A 223 -6.58 -10.02 -32.96
C LEU A 223 -5.34 -10.82 -32.58
N LYS A 224 -4.41 -11.03 -33.55
CA LYS A 224 -3.10 -11.64 -33.28
C LYS A 224 -2.32 -10.85 -32.21
N ASN A 225 -2.28 -9.52 -32.32
CA ASN A 225 -1.56 -8.66 -31.38
C ASN A 225 -2.20 -8.70 -29.98
N PHE A 226 -3.51 -8.72 -29.85
CA PHE A 226 -4.17 -8.95 -28.56
C PHE A 226 -3.86 -10.34 -27.99
N GLY A 227 -3.82 -11.36 -28.86
CA GLY A 227 -3.36 -12.70 -28.47
C GLY A 227 -1.92 -12.69 -27.90
N ILE A 228 -1.01 -11.93 -28.53
CA ILE A 228 0.37 -11.74 -28.04
C ILE A 228 0.36 -11.05 -26.68
N ILE A 229 -0.42 -9.98 -26.48
CA ILE A 229 -0.52 -9.29 -25.20
C ILE A 229 -0.96 -10.27 -24.11
N ILE A 230 -2.04 -11.01 -24.33
CA ILE A 230 -2.58 -11.96 -23.35
C ILE A 230 -1.58 -13.07 -23.05
N LEU A 231 -1.07 -13.75 -24.09
CA LEU A 231 -0.19 -14.89 -23.91
C LEU A 231 1.14 -14.50 -23.26
N LEU A 232 1.78 -13.42 -23.75
CA LEU A 232 3.05 -12.98 -23.20
C LEU A 232 2.89 -12.47 -21.76
N SER A 233 1.82 -11.72 -21.45
CA SER A 233 1.54 -11.30 -20.08
C SER A 233 1.31 -12.51 -19.17
N ALA A 234 0.52 -13.51 -19.62
CA ALA A 234 0.28 -14.73 -18.85
C ALA A 234 1.59 -15.49 -18.57
N ILE A 235 2.46 -15.63 -19.56
CA ILE A 235 3.78 -16.28 -19.40
C ILE A 235 4.64 -15.52 -18.39
N LEU A 236 4.77 -14.20 -18.55
CA LEU A 236 5.63 -13.37 -17.70
C LEU A 236 5.12 -13.29 -16.25
N ILE A 237 3.82 -13.35 -16.05
CA ILE A 237 3.21 -13.27 -14.71
C ILE A 237 3.07 -14.65 -14.05
N SER A 238 3.06 -15.73 -14.82
CA SER A 238 2.79 -17.10 -14.31
C SER A 238 3.67 -17.53 -13.14
N PRO A 239 4.97 -17.21 -13.04
CA PRO A 239 5.79 -17.60 -11.88
C PRO A 239 5.31 -16.97 -10.57
N PHE A 240 4.63 -15.83 -10.66
CA PHE A 240 4.14 -15.06 -9.51
C PHE A 240 2.67 -15.38 -9.20
N THR A 241 1.85 -15.76 -10.20
CA THR A 241 0.44 -16.10 -10.01
C THR A 241 0.23 -17.57 -9.68
N TYR A 242 1.12 -18.46 -10.11
CA TYR A 242 0.99 -19.89 -9.81
C TYR A 242 0.88 -20.19 -8.30
N PRO A 243 1.75 -19.64 -7.42
CA PRO A 243 1.58 -19.82 -5.97
C PRO A 243 0.25 -19.28 -5.43
N LEU A 244 -0.23 -18.13 -5.96
CA LEU A 244 -1.52 -17.55 -5.56
C LEU A 244 -2.68 -18.46 -5.93
N ILE A 245 -2.72 -18.96 -7.16
CA ILE A 245 -3.78 -19.86 -7.65
C ILE A 245 -3.76 -21.16 -6.86
N LYS A 246 -2.58 -21.77 -6.68
CA LYS A 246 -2.43 -23.00 -5.90
C LYS A 246 -2.97 -22.85 -4.49
N GLU A 247 -2.63 -21.76 -3.81
CA GLU A 247 -3.09 -21.48 -2.45
C GLU A 247 -4.58 -21.19 -2.40
N ALA A 248 -5.13 -20.40 -3.33
CA ALA A 248 -6.55 -20.08 -3.40
C ALA A 248 -7.43 -21.31 -3.65
N LEU A 249 -6.92 -22.32 -4.37
CA LEU A 249 -7.61 -23.59 -4.60
C LEU A 249 -7.51 -24.54 -3.40
N SER A 250 -6.41 -24.47 -2.62
CA SER A 250 -6.22 -25.32 -1.43
C SER A 250 -6.97 -24.80 -0.21
N ASP A 251 -7.13 -23.48 -0.08
CA ASP A 251 -7.82 -22.83 1.05
C ASP A 251 -8.69 -21.66 0.57
N SER A 252 -9.98 -21.97 0.37
CA SER A 252 -10.97 -20.98 -0.07
C SER A 252 -11.25 -19.88 0.97
N SER A 253 -10.82 -20.03 2.23
CA SER A 253 -11.03 -19.03 3.28
C SER A 253 -10.38 -17.68 2.93
N TYR A 254 -9.31 -17.70 2.14
CA TYR A 254 -8.65 -16.48 1.65
C TYR A 254 -9.50 -15.69 0.64
N LEU A 255 -10.42 -16.32 -0.07
CA LEU A 255 -11.29 -15.66 -1.05
C LEU A 255 -12.49 -14.99 -0.40
N HIS A 256 -12.90 -15.45 0.78
CA HIS A 256 -14.05 -14.95 1.52
C HIS A 256 -13.69 -13.88 2.56
N VAL A 257 -12.79 -12.99 2.23
CA VAL A 257 -12.55 -11.83 3.09
C VAL A 257 -13.78 -10.93 3.02
N PRO A 258 -14.48 -10.68 4.16
CA PRO A 258 -15.56 -9.72 4.17
C PRO A 258 -15.03 -8.41 3.59
N SER A 259 -15.56 -8.01 2.43
CA SER A 259 -15.28 -6.69 1.89
C SER A 259 -15.62 -5.69 2.99
N PHE A 260 -14.69 -4.79 3.29
CA PHE A 260 -14.92 -3.68 4.21
C PHE A 260 -16.02 -2.81 3.59
N ARG A 261 -17.28 -3.17 3.84
CA ARG A 261 -18.46 -2.58 3.19
C ARG A 261 -18.65 -1.09 3.48
N LEU A 262 -17.99 -0.56 4.49
CA LEU A 262 -18.09 0.85 4.88
C LEU A 262 -16.76 1.57 5.01
N ALA A 263 -15.67 0.88 5.29
CA ALA A 263 -14.38 1.54 5.55
C ALA A 263 -13.74 2.16 4.30
N GLY A 264 -14.10 1.71 3.11
CA GLY A 264 -13.54 2.24 1.86
C GLY A 264 -13.90 3.71 1.60
N LEU A 265 -15.06 4.17 2.09
CA LEU A 265 -15.46 5.56 2.00
C LEU A 265 -15.12 6.37 3.26
N LEU A 266 -14.97 5.68 4.40
CA LEU A 266 -14.56 6.28 5.68
C LEU A 266 -13.03 6.24 5.85
N GLY A 267 -12.32 5.43 5.04
CA GLY A 267 -10.86 5.37 5.00
C GLY A 267 -10.19 6.57 4.34
N ILE A 268 -10.97 7.49 3.81
CA ILE A 268 -10.46 8.79 3.41
C ILE A 268 -10.26 9.58 4.69
N ARG A 269 -9.02 9.60 5.16
CA ARG A 269 -8.56 10.40 6.30
C ARG A 269 -8.57 11.86 5.91
N TYR A 270 -9.67 12.55 6.22
CA TYR A 270 -9.70 14.00 6.11
C TYR A 270 -10.13 14.63 7.43
N PRO A 271 -9.58 15.81 7.70
CA PRO A 271 -9.96 16.53 8.90
C PRO A 271 -11.47 16.73 8.97
N GLU A 272 -12.01 16.61 10.15
CA GLU A 272 -13.43 16.75 10.47
C GLU A 272 -14.05 17.96 9.74
N GLY A 273 -15.05 17.73 8.93
CA GLY A 273 -16.05 18.76 8.62
C GLY A 273 -16.15 19.31 7.21
N SER A 274 -15.45 18.83 6.17
CA SER A 274 -15.60 19.46 4.86
C SER A 274 -16.37 18.65 3.82
N LEU A 275 -17.51 19.21 3.40
CA LEU A 275 -18.24 18.87 2.17
C LEU A 275 -17.43 19.09 0.87
N THR A 276 -16.26 19.69 0.98
CA THR A 276 -15.37 20.10 -0.11
C THR A 276 -14.44 19.00 -0.60
N PHE A 277 -14.71 17.77 -0.23
CA PHE A 277 -13.82 16.63 -0.29
C PHE A 277 -13.36 16.22 -1.69
N TRP A 278 -14.30 15.92 -2.60
CA TRP A 278 -13.99 15.37 -3.92
C TRP A 278 -13.23 16.33 -4.85
N PRO A 279 -13.62 17.61 -4.95
CA PRO A 279 -12.86 18.56 -5.77
C PRO A 279 -11.43 18.78 -5.27
N ALA A 280 -11.21 18.78 -3.95
CA ALA A 280 -9.86 18.94 -3.38
C ALA A 280 -8.95 17.73 -3.69
N ALA A 281 -9.49 16.52 -3.67
CA ALA A 281 -8.74 15.30 -3.99
C ALA A 281 -8.36 15.20 -5.48
N LEU A 282 -9.17 15.79 -6.38
CA LEU A 282 -8.92 15.82 -7.83
C LEU A 282 -8.16 17.08 -8.26
N GLY A 283 -8.26 18.16 -7.50
CA GLY A 283 -7.93 19.53 -7.88
C GLY A 283 -9.10 20.24 -8.58
N TYR A 284 -9.44 21.44 -8.10
CA TYR A 284 -10.58 22.22 -8.66
C TYR A 284 -10.35 22.56 -10.13
N MET A 285 -9.14 23.02 -10.45
CA MET A 285 -8.80 23.40 -11.81
C MET A 285 -8.78 22.22 -12.77
N VAL A 286 -8.27 21.06 -12.31
CA VAL A 286 -8.25 19.83 -13.12
C VAL A 286 -9.67 19.31 -13.37
N THR A 287 -10.54 19.37 -12.35
CA THR A 287 -11.96 19.04 -12.48
C THR A 287 -12.66 19.97 -13.47
N PHE A 288 -12.40 21.29 -13.39
CA PHE A 288 -12.92 22.27 -14.34
C PHE A 288 -12.48 21.96 -15.78
N LEU A 289 -11.21 21.64 -16.02
CA LEU A 289 -10.73 21.24 -17.34
C LEU A 289 -11.41 19.97 -17.86
N GLY A 290 -11.66 18.99 -16.97
CA GLY A 290 -12.40 17.78 -17.31
C GLY A 290 -13.85 18.08 -17.76
N ILE A 291 -14.56 18.92 -17.01
CA ILE A 291 -15.91 19.37 -17.36
C ILE A 291 -15.88 20.16 -18.68
N TYR A 292 -14.94 21.08 -18.84
CA TYR A 292 -14.78 21.85 -20.08
C TYR A 292 -14.53 20.96 -21.29
N PHE A 293 -13.71 19.89 -21.14
CA PHE A 293 -13.50 18.88 -22.17
C PHE A 293 -14.81 18.23 -22.59
N ILE A 294 -15.62 17.76 -21.65
CA ILE A 294 -16.90 17.08 -21.92
C ILE A 294 -17.86 18.00 -22.68
N LEU A 295 -17.89 19.30 -22.33
CA LEU A 295 -18.83 20.27 -22.94
C LEU A 295 -18.40 20.75 -24.33
N LYS A 296 -17.08 20.83 -24.61
CA LYS A 296 -16.56 21.50 -25.81
C LYS A 296 -15.98 20.56 -26.85
N ILE A 297 -15.41 19.44 -26.48
CA ILE A 297 -14.85 18.47 -27.43
C ILE A 297 -15.94 17.46 -27.79
N ARG A 298 -16.22 17.29 -29.09
CA ARG A 298 -17.29 16.42 -29.57
C ARG A 298 -16.81 15.23 -30.41
N ASP A 299 -15.51 15.04 -30.52
CA ASP A 299 -14.95 13.89 -31.22
C ASP A 299 -15.22 12.58 -30.49
N LYS A 300 -15.97 11.67 -31.13
CA LYS A 300 -16.37 10.39 -30.52
C LYS A 300 -15.20 9.54 -30.05
N LYS A 301 -14.04 9.59 -30.70
CA LYS A 301 -12.87 8.77 -30.30
C LYS A 301 -12.22 9.31 -29.03
N THR A 302 -12.21 10.62 -28.84
CA THR A 302 -11.66 11.24 -27.63
C THR A 302 -12.62 11.15 -26.46
N HIS A 303 -13.92 11.02 -26.69
CA HIS A 303 -14.92 10.82 -25.64
C HIS A 303 -14.74 9.51 -24.85
N PHE A 304 -13.97 8.54 -25.35
CA PHE A 304 -13.57 7.39 -24.55
C PHE A 304 -12.98 7.81 -23.19
N TRP A 305 -12.16 8.85 -23.18
CA TRP A 305 -11.53 9.32 -21.94
C TRP A 305 -12.54 9.89 -20.94
N SER A 306 -13.56 10.61 -21.40
CA SER A 306 -14.68 11.06 -20.54
C SER A 306 -15.46 9.88 -19.97
N PHE A 307 -15.84 8.94 -20.84
CA PHE A 307 -16.59 7.75 -20.43
C PHE A 307 -15.82 6.92 -19.42
N MET A 308 -14.55 6.66 -19.68
CA MET A 308 -13.65 5.94 -18.80
C MET A 308 -13.50 6.65 -17.43
N THR A 309 -13.26 7.96 -17.45
CA THR A 309 -13.11 8.76 -16.23
C THR A 309 -14.37 8.71 -15.37
N ILE A 310 -15.54 8.91 -15.95
CA ILE A 310 -16.82 8.84 -15.24
C ILE A 310 -17.09 7.43 -14.72
N PHE A 311 -16.83 6.40 -15.52
CA PHE A 311 -17.02 5.01 -15.11
C PHE A 311 -16.17 4.67 -13.88
N PHE A 312 -14.86 4.93 -13.93
CA PHE A 312 -13.99 4.66 -12.80
C PHE A 312 -14.27 5.58 -11.61
N PHE A 313 -14.68 6.84 -11.83
CA PHE A 313 -15.11 7.71 -10.75
C PHE A 313 -16.32 7.12 -10.00
N ILE A 314 -17.32 6.61 -10.71
CA ILE A 314 -18.46 5.93 -10.08
C ILE A 314 -18.00 4.71 -9.27
N LEU A 315 -17.01 3.94 -9.75
CA LEU A 315 -16.46 2.82 -9.01
C LEU A 315 -15.72 3.25 -7.73
N THR A 316 -15.11 4.45 -7.71
CA THR A 316 -14.47 4.96 -6.48
C THR A 316 -15.45 5.21 -5.35
N LEU A 317 -16.73 5.45 -5.66
CA LEU A 317 -17.79 5.68 -4.66
C LEU A 317 -18.14 4.41 -3.85
N GLY A 318 -17.63 3.25 -4.28
CA GLY A 318 -17.88 1.99 -3.60
C GLY A 318 -19.21 1.34 -3.97
N PRO A 319 -19.68 0.35 -3.17
CA PRO A 319 -20.86 -0.44 -3.51
C PRO A 319 -22.19 0.26 -3.26
N TYR A 320 -22.24 1.27 -2.38
CA TYR A 320 -23.45 2.00 -2.01
C TYR A 320 -23.19 3.49 -1.96
N LEU A 321 -24.22 4.29 -2.24
CA LEU A 321 -24.12 5.74 -2.12
C LEU A 321 -23.91 6.14 -0.66
N ILE A 322 -22.90 6.99 -0.40
CA ILE A 322 -22.73 7.68 0.87
C ILE A 322 -22.78 9.18 0.59
N PHE A 323 -23.71 9.85 1.24
CA PHE A 323 -23.90 11.28 1.11
C PHE A 323 -24.06 11.91 2.50
N LEU A 324 -23.31 12.98 2.78
CA LEU A 324 -23.30 13.67 4.07
C LEU A 324 -23.13 12.70 5.27
N TYR A 325 -22.12 11.83 5.19
CA TYR A 325 -21.78 10.81 6.22
C TYR A 325 -22.89 9.76 6.49
N LYS A 326 -23.97 9.77 5.69
CA LYS A 326 -25.04 8.77 5.77
C LYS A 326 -24.90 7.78 4.61
N ALA A 327 -24.89 6.49 4.94
CA ALA A 327 -24.92 5.43 3.94
C ALA A 327 -26.36 5.15 3.52
N TYR A 328 -26.56 4.96 2.21
CA TYR A 328 -27.84 4.61 1.58
C TYR A 328 -27.72 3.23 0.92
N PRO A 329 -27.83 2.13 1.70
CA PRO A 329 -27.67 0.76 1.17
C PRO A 329 -28.74 0.38 0.12
N GLN A 330 -29.87 1.08 0.12
CA GLN A 330 -30.96 0.92 -0.84
C GLN A 330 -30.59 1.45 -2.25
N ILE A 331 -29.52 2.23 -2.38
CA ILE A 331 -29.01 2.76 -3.66
C ILE A 331 -27.72 2.03 -4.01
N PRO A 332 -27.81 0.85 -4.70
CA PRO A 332 -26.63 0.12 -5.10
C PRO A 332 -25.93 0.83 -6.26
N LEU A 333 -24.61 0.94 -6.18
CA LEU A 333 -23.77 1.46 -7.24
C LEU A 333 -23.15 0.30 -8.06
N PRO A 334 -22.62 0.55 -9.26
CA PRO A 334 -22.05 -0.50 -10.13
C PRO A 334 -21.02 -1.39 -9.44
N MET A 335 -20.27 -0.88 -8.45
CA MET A 335 -19.33 -1.66 -7.66
C MET A 335 -20.02 -2.78 -6.86
N ALA A 336 -21.28 -2.62 -6.43
CA ALA A 336 -22.04 -3.67 -5.76
C ALA A 336 -22.31 -4.89 -6.65
N ILE A 337 -22.47 -4.64 -7.95
CA ILE A 337 -22.63 -5.72 -8.96
C ILE A 337 -21.27 -6.38 -9.22
N LEU A 338 -20.24 -5.58 -9.44
CA LEU A 338 -18.90 -6.08 -9.73
C LEU A 338 -18.31 -6.90 -8.55
N GLN A 339 -18.62 -6.57 -7.30
CA GLN A 339 -18.19 -7.34 -6.12
C GLN A 339 -18.78 -8.75 -6.04
N LYS A 340 -19.80 -9.09 -6.86
CA LYS A 340 -20.26 -10.49 -6.98
C LYS A 340 -19.26 -11.38 -7.72
N ILE A 341 -18.32 -10.77 -8.46
CA ILE A 341 -17.23 -11.49 -9.14
C ILE A 341 -16.12 -11.75 -8.10
N PRO A 342 -15.72 -13.01 -7.85
CA PRO A 342 -14.81 -13.39 -6.76
C PRO A 342 -13.49 -12.59 -6.71
N ILE A 343 -12.88 -12.34 -7.87
CA ILE A 343 -11.62 -11.58 -7.96
C ILE A 343 -11.84 -10.10 -7.61
N ILE A 344 -12.97 -9.51 -8.03
CA ILE A 344 -13.30 -8.11 -7.77
C ILE A 344 -13.77 -7.92 -6.32
N SER A 345 -14.38 -8.95 -5.71
CA SER A 345 -14.75 -8.92 -4.28
C SER A 345 -13.56 -8.71 -3.36
N ALA A 346 -12.35 -9.09 -3.80
CA ALA A 346 -11.12 -8.87 -3.06
C ALA A 346 -10.65 -7.40 -2.99
N ILE A 347 -11.27 -6.49 -3.75
CA ILE A 347 -10.97 -5.05 -3.70
C ILE A 347 -11.56 -4.47 -2.41
N ARG A 348 -10.70 -4.24 -1.41
CA ARG A 348 -11.09 -3.68 -0.11
C ARG A 348 -11.34 -2.17 -0.17
N TYR A 349 -10.62 -1.46 -1.05
CA TYR A 349 -10.55 0.00 -1.12
C TYR A 349 -10.90 0.49 -2.54
N PRO A 350 -12.19 0.65 -2.88
CA PRO A 350 -12.63 1.10 -4.21
C PRO A 350 -12.05 2.46 -4.62
N TYR A 351 -11.74 3.35 -3.67
CA TYR A 351 -11.14 4.65 -3.96
C TYR A 351 -9.81 4.55 -4.74
N ARG A 352 -9.14 3.38 -4.73
CA ARG A 352 -7.92 3.14 -5.50
C ARG A 352 -8.12 3.22 -7.02
N PHE A 353 -9.36 3.12 -7.51
CA PHE A 353 -9.69 3.42 -8.91
C PHE A 353 -9.40 4.87 -9.28
N MET A 354 -9.19 5.76 -8.31
CA MET A 354 -8.81 7.16 -8.51
C MET A 354 -7.56 7.30 -9.41
N VAL A 355 -6.66 6.32 -9.41
CA VAL A 355 -5.48 6.31 -10.29
C VAL A 355 -5.87 6.44 -11.78
N LEU A 356 -6.94 5.77 -12.21
CA LEU A 356 -7.44 5.85 -13.60
C LEU A 356 -8.27 7.11 -13.82
N VAL A 357 -9.00 7.58 -12.81
CA VAL A 357 -9.71 8.87 -12.87
C VAL A 357 -8.71 10.00 -13.11
N MET A 358 -7.62 10.04 -12.35
CA MET A 358 -6.57 11.05 -12.50
C MET A 358 -5.88 10.97 -13.87
N LEU A 359 -5.64 9.75 -14.38
CA LEU A 359 -5.09 9.58 -15.72
C LEU A 359 -6.04 10.12 -16.80
N GLY A 360 -7.34 9.84 -16.66
CA GLY A 360 -8.35 10.35 -17.59
C GLY A 360 -8.45 11.88 -17.57
N LEU A 361 -8.49 12.47 -16.38
CA LEU A 361 -8.49 13.93 -16.21
C LEU A 361 -7.22 14.58 -16.80
N ALA A 362 -6.06 13.95 -16.60
CA ALA A 362 -4.80 14.42 -17.18
C ALA A 362 -4.85 14.40 -18.71
N VAL A 363 -5.32 13.32 -19.31
CA VAL A 363 -5.47 13.22 -20.77
C VAL A 363 -6.46 14.24 -21.31
N MET A 364 -7.64 14.38 -20.66
CA MET A 364 -8.66 15.38 -21.06
C MET A 364 -8.10 16.80 -20.98
N SER A 365 -7.36 17.13 -19.93
CA SER A 365 -6.68 18.43 -19.78
C SER A 365 -5.68 18.68 -20.90
N GLY A 366 -4.93 17.65 -21.33
CA GLY A 366 -4.02 17.75 -22.47
C GLY A 366 -4.72 18.10 -23.79
N PHE A 367 -5.90 17.53 -24.04
CA PHE A 367 -6.73 17.89 -25.21
C PHE A 367 -7.26 19.33 -25.12
N VAL A 368 -7.71 19.76 -23.93
CA VAL A 368 -8.16 21.16 -23.72
C VAL A 368 -7.02 22.13 -23.98
N CYS A 369 -5.82 21.86 -23.45
CA CYS A 369 -4.66 22.70 -23.69
C CYS A 369 -4.35 22.89 -25.18
N LYS A 370 -4.51 21.84 -25.99
CA LYS A 370 -4.31 21.93 -27.45
C LYS A 370 -5.16 23.03 -28.08
N MET A 371 -6.38 23.27 -27.56
CA MET A 371 -7.30 24.30 -28.13
C MET A 371 -6.77 25.73 -27.93
N PHE A 372 -5.98 25.94 -26.86
CA PHE A 372 -5.52 27.28 -26.46
C PHE A 372 -4.08 27.60 -26.90
N THR A 373 -3.32 26.63 -27.40
CA THR A 373 -1.89 26.83 -27.72
C THR A 373 -1.63 27.70 -28.95
N ASN A 374 -2.64 27.93 -29.82
CA ASN A 374 -2.47 28.63 -31.11
C ASN A 374 -2.54 30.17 -31.02
N SER A 375 -2.96 30.74 -29.89
CA SER A 375 -3.07 32.18 -29.71
C SER A 375 -2.27 32.67 -28.51
N LEU A 376 -1.81 33.92 -28.53
CA LEU A 376 -1.11 34.52 -27.40
C LEU A 376 -2.00 34.58 -26.16
N LYS A 377 -3.27 34.98 -26.31
CA LYS A 377 -4.25 34.99 -25.22
C LYS A 377 -4.43 33.59 -24.63
N GLY A 378 -4.52 32.56 -25.46
CA GLY A 378 -4.60 31.17 -25.02
C GLY A 378 -3.37 30.72 -24.23
N LYS A 379 -2.16 31.09 -24.66
CA LYS A 379 -0.92 30.77 -23.93
C LYS A 379 -0.88 31.44 -22.56
N ILE A 380 -1.36 32.66 -22.43
CA ILE A 380 -1.48 33.37 -21.15
C ILE A 380 -2.47 32.64 -20.23
N ILE A 381 -3.63 32.27 -20.74
CA ILE A 381 -4.64 31.47 -19.99
C ILE A 381 -4.02 30.17 -19.50
N LEU A 382 -3.33 29.44 -20.39
CA LEU A 382 -2.67 28.19 -20.03
C LEU A 382 -1.58 28.36 -18.96
N PHE A 383 -0.85 29.46 -19.00
CA PHE A 383 0.15 29.79 -17.96
C PHE A 383 -0.54 29.94 -16.59
N PHE A 384 -1.62 30.70 -16.50
CA PHE A 384 -2.38 30.87 -15.26
C PHE A 384 -3.01 29.56 -14.78
N ILE A 385 -3.62 28.78 -15.68
CA ILE A 385 -4.18 27.46 -15.35
C ILE A 385 -3.10 26.53 -14.79
N THR A 386 -1.93 26.47 -15.44
CA THR A 386 -0.82 25.64 -14.99
C THR A 386 -0.30 26.08 -13.62
N SER A 387 -0.17 27.40 -13.41
CA SER A 387 0.24 27.95 -12.12
C SER A 387 -0.74 27.61 -10.99
N LEU A 388 -2.06 27.69 -11.28
CA LEU A 388 -3.09 27.31 -10.32
C LEU A 388 -3.04 25.82 -9.99
N ILE A 389 -2.88 24.94 -10.99
CA ILE A 389 -2.75 23.49 -10.77
C ILE A 389 -1.51 23.18 -9.92
N ILE A 390 -0.38 23.80 -10.23
CA ILE A 390 0.84 23.65 -9.43
C ILE A 390 0.57 24.11 -7.99
N PHE A 391 -0.06 25.26 -7.80
CA PHE A 391 -0.41 25.77 -6.49
C PHE A 391 -1.36 24.86 -5.71
N GLU A 392 -2.42 24.33 -6.37
CA GLU A 392 -3.36 23.38 -5.76
C GLU A 392 -2.68 22.07 -5.30
N TYR A 393 -1.69 21.59 -6.06
CA TYR A 393 -1.02 20.32 -5.81
C TYR A 393 0.23 20.44 -4.94
N LEU A 394 0.69 21.65 -4.72
CA LEU A 394 1.92 21.92 -3.98
C LEU A 394 1.69 21.83 -2.47
N SER A 395 1.95 20.67 -1.91
CA SER A 395 1.98 20.45 -0.46
C SER A 395 3.41 20.65 0.06
N ILE A 396 3.80 21.90 0.39
CA ILE A 396 5.11 22.19 0.98
C ILE A 396 4.93 22.71 2.41
N PRO A 397 5.55 22.06 3.40
CA PRO A 397 6.26 20.77 3.29
C PRO A 397 5.30 19.60 3.04
N LEU A 398 5.77 18.59 2.29
CA LEU A 398 5.03 17.34 2.23
C LEU A 398 4.80 16.85 3.67
N PRO A 399 3.59 16.45 4.07
CA PRO A 399 3.30 16.05 5.44
C PRO A 399 4.02 14.73 5.78
N VAL A 400 5.28 14.89 6.15
CA VAL A 400 6.14 13.80 6.61
C VAL A 400 6.06 13.76 8.13
N PRO A 401 5.84 12.60 8.76
CA PRO A 401 5.84 12.50 10.22
C PRO A 401 7.12 13.05 10.82
N SER A 402 6.98 13.83 11.88
CA SER A 402 8.10 14.52 12.55
C SER A 402 9.00 13.59 13.37
N SER A 403 8.57 12.37 13.66
CA SER A 403 9.31 11.41 14.50
C SER A 403 10.13 10.45 13.65
N SER A 404 11.44 10.48 13.79
CA SER A 404 12.33 9.43 13.29
C SER A 404 12.34 8.25 14.27
N ILE A 405 12.09 7.04 13.78
CA ILE A 405 12.20 5.82 14.57
C ILE A 405 13.68 5.48 14.76
N THR A 406 14.09 5.38 16.01
CA THR A 406 15.41 4.88 16.38
C THR A 406 15.32 3.41 16.77
N ILE A 407 16.38 2.65 16.50
CA ILE A 407 16.47 1.24 16.94
C ILE A 407 16.92 1.22 18.39
N PRO A 408 16.11 0.65 19.32
CA PRO A 408 16.48 0.54 20.72
C PRO A 408 17.76 -0.27 20.96
N LYS A 409 18.54 0.10 21.97
CA LYS A 409 19.86 -0.50 22.28
C LYS A 409 19.80 -2.01 22.51
N ILE A 410 18.71 -2.52 23.06
CA ILE A 410 18.53 -3.97 23.30
C ILE A 410 18.68 -4.79 22.03
N TYR A 411 18.25 -4.28 20.87
CA TYR A 411 18.39 -5.03 19.61
C TYR A 411 19.83 -5.14 19.13
N GLY A 412 20.73 -4.26 19.57
CA GLY A 412 22.18 -4.41 19.40
C GLY A 412 22.73 -5.61 20.18
N ILE A 413 22.26 -5.80 21.41
CA ILE A 413 22.62 -6.96 22.27
C ILE A 413 22.10 -8.25 21.63
N ILE A 414 20.85 -8.25 21.16
CA ILE A 414 20.21 -9.40 20.51
C ILE A 414 20.90 -9.74 19.18
N ALA A 415 21.30 -8.74 18.40
CA ALA A 415 22.03 -8.95 17.15
C ALA A 415 23.40 -9.62 17.38
N ALA A 416 24.08 -9.28 18.48
CA ALA A 416 25.36 -9.85 18.86
C ALA A 416 25.25 -11.26 19.46
N ASP A 417 24.08 -11.65 20.03
CA ASP A 417 23.86 -13.00 20.55
C ASP A 417 23.80 -14.02 19.42
N LYS A 418 24.77 -14.96 19.42
CA LYS A 418 24.88 -15.97 18.36
C LYS A 418 23.82 -17.07 18.55
N GLY A 419 23.40 -17.67 17.47
CA GLY A 419 22.43 -18.77 17.43
C GLY A 419 21.14 -18.44 16.69
N ASP A 420 20.39 -19.50 16.37
CA ASP A 420 19.09 -19.44 15.71
C ASP A 420 17.98 -19.56 16.75
N PHE A 421 17.51 -18.44 17.25
CA PHE A 421 16.46 -18.34 18.25
C PHE A 421 15.41 -17.31 17.84
N ALA A 422 14.30 -17.30 18.57
CA ALA A 422 13.25 -16.32 18.37
C ALA A 422 13.16 -15.31 19.52
N ILE A 423 12.54 -14.18 19.24
CA ILE A 423 12.22 -13.14 20.21
C ILE A 423 10.73 -12.80 20.18
N MET A 424 10.22 -12.26 21.26
CA MET A 424 8.83 -11.83 21.37
C MET A 424 8.77 -10.38 21.85
N ASP A 425 8.31 -9.50 20.97
CA ASP A 425 8.02 -8.10 21.27
C ASP A 425 6.58 -7.97 21.78
N VAL A 426 6.38 -7.26 22.86
CA VAL A 426 5.09 -7.06 23.53
C VAL A 426 4.74 -5.58 23.54
N PRO A 427 3.50 -5.20 23.18
CA PRO A 427 2.32 -6.03 22.89
C PRO A 427 2.31 -6.63 21.48
N LEU A 428 1.74 -7.82 21.34
CA LEU A 428 1.63 -8.56 20.08
C LEU A 428 0.44 -8.09 19.20
N ASN A 429 0.24 -6.80 19.06
CA ASN A 429 -0.78 -6.23 18.17
C ASN A 429 -0.18 -5.83 16.82
N ASN A 430 -1.04 -5.58 15.82
CA ASN A 430 -0.61 -5.25 14.46
C ASN A 430 0.33 -4.02 14.41
N TYR A 431 0.05 -3.00 15.22
CA TYR A 431 0.85 -1.78 15.24
C TYR A 431 2.28 -2.07 15.74
N CYS A 432 2.42 -2.69 16.91
CA CYS A 432 3.71 -3.03 17.46
C CYS A 432 4.45 -4.07 16.61
N SER A 433 3.74 -5.03 16.03
CA SER A 433 4.32 -6.03 15.13
C SER A 433 4.97 -5.41 13.89
N ALA A 434 4.44 -4.30 13.36
CA ALA A 434 5.09 -3.61 12.25
C ALA A 434 6.45 -3.00 12.66
N PHE A 435 6.56 -2.47 13.88
CA PHE A 435 7.84 -2.01 14.44
C PHE A 435 8.79 -3.17 14.70
N SER A 436 8.31 -4.27 15.29
CA SER A 436 9.10 -5.49 15.51
C SER A 436 9.67 -6.03 14.19
N MET A 437 8.89 -6.02 13.11
CA MET A 437 9.37 -6.37 11.77
C MET A 437 10.46 -5.41 11.29
N TYR A 438 10.34 -4.11 11.55
CA TYR A 438 11.40 -3.15 11.23
C TYR A 438 12.67 -3.43 12.04
N TYR A 439 12.57 -3.64 13.36
CA TYR A 439 13.71 -4.00 14.21
C TYR A 439 14.32 -5.34 13.80
N GLN A 440 13.52 -6.31 13.36
CA GLN A 440 13.97 -7.58 12.81
C GLN A 440 14.94 -7.41 11.65
N THR A 441 14.76 -6.38 10.84
CA THR A 441 15.69 -6.11 9.72
C THR A 441 17.11 -5.78 10.20
N PHE A 442 17.29 -5.46 11.50
CA PHE A 442 18.56 -5.16 12.13
C PHE A 442 19.12 -6.38 12.87
N HIS A 443 18.37 -7.00 13.78
CA HIS A 443 18.85 -8.14 14.58
C HIS A 443 18.76 -9.48 13.86
N GLU A 444 18.00 -9.59 12.80
CA GLU A 444 17.82 -10.77 11.92
C GLU A 444 17.32 -12.06 12.61
N LYS A 445 16.82 -12.01 13.84
CA LYS A 445 16.24 -13.16 14.54
C LYS A 445 14.76 -13.35 14.19
N LYS A 446 14.23 -14.56 14.40
CA LYS A 446 12.80 -14.86 14.24
C LYS A 446 11.96 -14.10 15.26
N ILE A 447 10.72 -13.73 14.92
CA ILE A 447 9.80 -13.06 15.85
C ILE A 447 8.48 -13.83 15.97
N VAL A 448 7.89 -13.81 17.17
CA VAL A 448 6.61 -14.48 17.45
C VAL A 448 5.45 -13.74 16.79
N GLY A 449 5.52 -12.43 16.69
CA GLY A 449 4.51 -11.58 16.03
C GLY A 449 4.72 -11.45 14.53
N GLY A 450 3.87 -10.61 13.92
CA GLY A 450 3.97 -10.22 12.52
C GLY A 450 2.80 -9.33 12.10
N TYR A 451 3.03 -8.47 11.09
CA TYR A 451 2.03 -7.64 10.44
C TYR A 451 2.02 -7.92 8.95
N ILE A 452 1.03 -8.67 8.48
CA ILE A 452 0.87 -9.04 7.07
C ILE A 452 -0.55 -8.75 6.59
N SER A 453 -0.72 -8.58 5.29
CA SER A 453 -2.00 -8.18 4.67
C SER A 453 -3.14 -9.19 4.91
N ARG A 454 -2.81 -10.47 5.03
CA ARG A 454 -3.75 -11.56 5.34
C ARG A 454 -3.02 -12.59 6.20
N THR A 455 -3.35 -12.63 7.49
CA THR A 455 -2.78 -13.59 8.44
C THR A 455 -3.65 -14.85 8.44
N PRO A 456 -3.10 -16.01 8.05
CA PRO A 456 -3.86 -17.27 8.13
C PRO A 456 -4.08 -17.67 9.59
N PRO A 457 -5.20 -18.33 9.92
CA PRO A 457 -5.47 -18.80 11.28
C PRO A 457 -4.34 -19.70 11.83
N SER A 458 -3.74 -20.55 10.98
CA SER A 458 -2.62 -21.43 11.36
C SER A 458 -1.40 -20.67 11.88
N ALA A 459 -1.12 -19.47 11.39
CA ALA A 459 -0.02 -18.65 11.88
C ALA A 459 -0.24 -18.16 13.33
N LEU A 460 -1.48 -18.12 13.80
CA LEU A 460 -1.88 -17.65 15.12
C LEU A 460 -2.07 -18.79 16.14
N GLU A 461 -1.92 -20.05 15.75
CA GLU A 461 -2.15 -21.21 16.63
C GLU A 461 -1.32 -21.16 17.90
N PHE A 462 -0.02 -20.87 17.79
CA PHE A 462 0.85 -20.76 18.96
C PHE A 462 0.45 -19.60 19.87
N ILE A 463 0.15 -18.44 19.25
CA ILE A 463 -0.24 -17.23 19.99
C ILE A 463 -1.54 -17.46 20.77
N HIS A 464 -2.51 -18.14 20.16
CA HIS A 464 -3.80 -18.42 20.80
C HIS A 464 -3.78 -19.66 21.68
N GLY A 465 -2.89 -20.62 21.40
CA GLY A 465 -2.77 -21.87 22.16
C GLY A 465 -1.98 -21.76 23.47
N ASN A 466 -1.11 -20.75 23.59
CA ASN A 466 -0.29 -20.52 24.77
C ASN A 466 -0.90 -19.44 25.66
N GLN A 467 -1.26 -19.76 26.90
CA GLN A 467 -1.95 -18.82 27.80
C GLN A 467 -1.07 -17.65 28.20
N PHE A 468 0.24 -17.89 28.42
CA PHE A 468 1.18 -16.82 28.74
C PHE A 468 1.32 -15.84 27.55
N VAL A 469 1.44 -16.34 26.33
CA VAL A 469 1.48 -15.49 25.12
C VAL A 469 0.17 -14.71 24.94
N ARG A 470 -0.98 -15.34 25.19
CA ARG A 470 -2.29 -14.67 25.17
C ARG A 470 -2.38 -13.54 26.18
N LEU A 471 -1.81 -13.72 27.38
CA LEU A 471 -1.71 -12.67 28.39
C LEU A 471 -0.95 -11.44 27.86
N LEU A 472 0.07 -11.66 27.03
CA LEU A 472 0.94 -10.63 26.48
C LEU A 472 0.39 -9.95 25.21
N LEU A 473 -0.77 -10.39 24.69
CA LEU A 473 -1.40 -9.76 23.52
C LEU A 473 -1.75 -8.30 23.78
N ASN A 474 -2.29 -8.00 24.97
CA ASN A 474 -2.68 -6.66 25.37
C ASN A 474 -2.95 -6.60 26.89
N LEU A 475 -3.02 -5.38 27.43
CA LEU A 475 -3.29 -5.18 28.87
C LEU A 475 -4.68 -5.58 29.34
N THR A 476 -5.65 -5.61 28.43
CA THR A 476 -6.98 -6.11 28.76
C THR A 476 -6.92 -7.59 29.11
N SER A 477 -6.10 -8.36 28.39
CA SER A 477 -5.84 -9.76 28.73
C SER A 477 -5.22 -9.92 30.11
N PHE A 478 -4.31 -9.02 30.51
CA PHE A 478 -3.73 -9.00 31.85
C PHE A 478 -4.77 -8.68 32.93
N ARG A 479 -5.62 -7.68 32.73
CA ARG A 479 -6.71 -7.34 33.66
C ARG A 479 -7.67 -8.50 33.90
N LEU A 480 -7.95 -9.29 32.85
CA LEU A 480 -8.78 -10.50 32.95
C LEU A 480 -8.07 -11.64 33.69
N PHE A 481 -6.80 -11.83 33.36
CA PHE A 481 -5.96 -12.86 33.98
C PHE A 481 -5.85 -12.69 35.49
N LYS A 482 -5.76 -11.44 35.99
CA LYS A 482 -5.68 -11.15 37.42
C LYS A 482 -6.87 -11.73 38.21
N LYS A 483 -8.01 -12.00 37.55
CA LYS A 483 -9.18 -12.61 38.16
C LYS A 483 -9.10 -14.14 38.24
N ASP A 484 -8.33 -14.76 37.35
CA ASP A 484 -8.26 -16.22 37.21
C ASP A 484 -6.86 -16.68 37.58
N LYS A 485 -6.67 -17.33 38.74
CA LYS A 485 -5.38 -17.88 39.18
C LYS A 485 -4.96 -19.02 38.26
N ILE A 486 -4.25 -18.75 37.18
CA ILE A 486 -3.80 -19.72 36.17
C ILE A 486 -2.31 -20.01 36.40
N ASP A 487 -1.91 -21.30 36.38
CA ASP A 487 -0.51 -21.71 36.43
C ASP A 487 0.12 -21.58 35.04
N LEU A 488 1.02 -20.60 34.88
CA LEU A 488 1.72 -20.29 33.64
C LEU A 488 3.04 -21.02 33.45
N LYS A 489 3.48 -21.87 34.43
CA LYS A 489 4.80 -22.54 34.38
C LYS A 489 4.96 -23.39 33.12
N LYS A 490 3.92 -24.19 32.78
CA LYS A 490 3.93 -25.04 31.59
C LYS A 490 4.06 -24.21 30.30
N ASP A 491 3.37 -23.08 30.22
CA ASP A 491 3.39 -22.20 29.07
C ASP A 491 4.77 -21.53 28.87
N VAL A 492 5.43 -21.14 29.97
CA VAL A 492 6.79 -20.57 29.93
C VAL A 492 7.82 -21.64 29.55
N GLU A 493 7.68 -22.89 30.06
CA GLU A 493 8.55 -23.99 29.62
C GLU A 493 8.42 -24.26 28.11
N LEU A 494 7.21 -24.19 27.57
CA LEU A 494 7.02 -24.31 26.13
C LEU A 494 7.74 -23.20 25.33
N LEU A 495 7.83 -21.97 25.86
CA LEU A 495 8.65 -20.92 25.25
C LEU A 495 10.13 -21.30 25.21
N LYS A 496 10.64 -21.90 26.31
CA LYS A 496 12.03 -22.38 26.39
C LYS A 496 12.30 -23.52 25.41
N GLU A 497 11.37 -24.48 25.31
CA GLU A 497 11.46 -25.58 24.34
C GLU A 497 11.54 -25.09 22.91
N LYS A 498 10.75 -24.06 22.57
CA LYS A 498 10.75 -23.42 21.24
C LYS A 498 11.89 -22.43 21.05
N ASP A 499 12.84 -22.29 21.99
CA ASP A 499 13.95 -21.32 21.96
C ASP A 499 13.49 -19.88 21.65
N ILE A 500 12.38 -19.46 22.30
CA ILE A 500 11.98 -18.06 22.36
C ILE A 500 12.80 -17.44 23.48
N ARG A 501 13.93 -16.80 23.13
CA ARG A 501 14.99 -16.47 24.08
C ARG A 501 14.83 -15.14 24.77
N TYR A 502 14.20 -14.18 24.08
CA TYR A 502 14.00 -12.83 24.61
C TYR A 502 12.53 -12.44 24.56
N ILE A 503 12.05 -11.82 25.64
CA ILE A 503 10.74 -11.14 25.70
C ILE A 503 10.99 -9.67 25.99
N ILE A 504 10.49 -8.80 25.12
CA ILE A 504 10.79 -7.37 25.10
C ILE A 504 9.48 -6.59 25.24
N PHE A 505 9.35 -5.87 26.34
CA PHE A 505 8.17 -5.02 26.62
C PHE A 505 8.46 -3.59 26.21
N HIS A 506 7.64 -3.06 25.31
CA HIS A 506 7.68 -1.68 24.87
C HIS A 506 6.73 -0.84 25.74
N LYS A 507 7.28 -0.15 26.76
CA LYS A 507 6.52 0.68 27.69
C LYS A 507 5.79 1.83 27.00
N ASP A 508 6.41 2.44 26.00
CA ASP A 508 5.86 3.54 25.21
C ASP A 508 4.61 3.14 24.40
N PHE A 509 4.57 1.91 23.89
CA PHE A 509 3.39 1.37 23.22
C PHE A 509 2.26 1.06 24.22
N LEU A 510 2.62 0.51 25.38
CA LEU A 510 1.67 0.16 26.43
C LEU A 510 1.05 1.41 27.07
N LEU A 511 1.83 2.50 27.24
CA LEU A 511 1.42 3.77 27.84
C LEU A 511 0.87 4.79 26.85
N ARG A 512 0.83 4.49 25.55
CA ARG A 512 0.43 5.42 24.50
C ARG A 512 1.24 6.73 24.45
N LYS A 513 2.51 6.69 24.74
CA LYS A 513 3.38 7.89 24.72
C LYS A 513 3.84 8.33 23.33
N ARG A 514 3.55 7.54 22.26
CA ARG A 514 3.91 7.91 20.88
C ARG A 514 2.84 8.79 20.23
N PRO A 515 3.21 10.00 19.72
CA PRO A 515 2.26 10.97 19.14
C PRO A 515 1.53 10.46 17.89
N SER A 516 2.12 9.53 17.14
CA SER A 516 1.56 8.95 15.93
C SER A 516 0.31 8.07 16.16
N ILE A 517 0.09 7.64 17.39
CA ILE A 517 -1.18 7.05 17.81
C ILE A 517 -2.16 8.18 18.11
N SER A 518 -2.32 9.13 17.20
CA SER A 518 -3.36 10.16 17.41
C SER A 518 -4.73 9.50 17.37
N LEU A 519 -5.61 9.95 18.26
CA LEU A 519 -7.02 9.53 18.29
C LEU A 519 -7.72 9.65 16.93
N SER A 520 -7.20 10.50 16.03
CA SER A 520 -7.69 10.68 14.67
C SER A 520 -7.57 9.41 13.82
N LEU A 521 -6.51 8.62 14.00
CA LEU A 521 -6.34 7.32 13.32
C LEU A 521 -7.38 6.29 13.78
N TRP A 522 -7.75 6.31 15.07
CA TRP A 522 -8.75 5.41 15.64
C TRP A 522 -10.17 5.96 15.52
N LYS A 523 -10.38 7.27 15.65
CA LYS A 523 -11.68 7.91 15.42
C LYS A 523 -12.13 7.83 13.97
N GLY A 524 -11.21 7.86 12.99
CA GLY A 524 -11.53 7.67 11.58
C GLY A 524 -11.75 6.21 11.17
N LEU A 525 -11.25 5.23 11.94
CA LEU A 525 -11.39 3.79 11.65
C LEU A 525 -12.64 3.14 12.27
N ILE A 526 -13.24 3.76 13.28
CA ILE A 526 -14.47 3.27 13.92
C ILE A 526 -15.49 4.41 13.98
N PRO A 527 -16.45 4.48 13.04
CA PRO A 527 -17.60 5.33 13.22
C PRO A 527 -18.32 4.91 14.51
N TYR A 528 -18.72 5.90 15.32
CA TYR A 528 -19.42 5.69 16.60
C TYR A 528 -20.67 4.78 16.48
N SER A 529 -21.24 4.65 15.28
CA SER A 529 -22.35 3.75 14.94
C SER A 529 -21.96 2.29 14.72
N VAL A 530 -20.69 1.97 14.47
CA VAL A 530 -20.20 0.61 14.19
C VAL A 530 -19.91 -0.17 15.47
N SER A 531 -19.72 0.51 16.61
CA SER A 531 -19.59 -0.15 17.93
C SER A 531 -20.85 -0.94 18.35
N LYS A 532 -22.00 -0.71 17.69
CA LYS A 532 -23.27 -1.44 17.91
C LYS A 532 -23.56 -2.53 16.86
N THR A 533 -22.77 -2.66 15.82
CA THR A 533 -23.00 -3.69 14.78
C THR A 533 -22.02 -4.86 14.94
N LYS A 534 -22.56 -6.08 14.89
CA LYS A 534 -21.89 -7.40 15.05
C LYS A 534 -20.82 -7.73 13.98
N ILE A 535 -19.91 -6.82 13.60
CA ILE A 535 -19.04 -6.95 12.42
C ILE A 535 -17.56 -7.25 12.78
N TRP A 536 -17.22 -7.45 14.04
CA TRP A 536 -15.88 -7.92 14.46
C TRP A 536 -15.89 -9.28 15.16
N PRO A 537 -16.20 -10.40 14.46
CA PRO A 537 -16.18 -11.72 15.13
C PRO A 537 -14.79 -12.35 15.24
N GLN A 538 -13.75 -11.83 14.58
CA GLN A 538 -12.48 -12.54 14.46
C GLN A 538 -11.36 -12.08 15.39
N TYR A 539 -11.49 -10.96 16.09
CA TYR A 539 -10.45 -10.44 16.99
C TYR A 539 -10.93 -10.03 18.39
N THR A 540 -12.21 -10.11 18.66
CA THR A 540 -12.75 -9.91 20.00
C THR A 540 -13.62 -11.10 20.34
N ASP A 541 -13.18 -11.89 21.32
CA ASP A 541 -14.01 -12.89 21.99
C ASP A 541 -15.36 -12.23 22.33
N SER A 542 -16.44 -12.87 21.92
CA SER A 542 -17.82 -12.33 21.99
C SER A 542 -18.29 -11.97 23.40
N LYS A 543 -17.50 -12.24 24.44
CA LYS A 543 -17.73 -11.89 25.83
C LYS A 543 -17.26 -10.47 26.22
N HIS A 544 -16.51 -9.77 25.37
CA HIS A 544 -15.86 -8.48 25.73
C HIS A 544 -16.46 -7.26 25.01
N ARG A 545 -17.77 -7.24 24.85
CA ARG A 545 -18.50 -6.07 24.34
C ARG A 545 -18.51 -4.97 25.40
N GLY A 546 -17.70 -3.94 25.21
CA GLY A 546 -17.81 -2.75 26.05
C GLY A 546 -16.50 -2.05 26.43
N ILE A 547 -15.34 -2.47 25.89
CA ILE A 547 -14.07 -1.80 26.21
C ILE A 547 -14.02 -0.46 25.45
N SER A 548 -14.06 0.63 26.22
CA SER A 548 -13.81 1.97 25.70
C SER A 548 -12.38 2.04 25.10
N PRO A 549 -12.16 2.80 24.02
CA PRO A 549 -10.79 3.07 23.55
C PRO A 549 -9.86 3.64 24.62
N LYS A 550 -10.40 4.26 25.68
CA LYS A 550 -9.65 4.74 26.85
C LYS A 550 -9.11 3.60 27.71
N ASP A 551 -9.77 2.44 27.71
CA ASP A 551 -9.40 1.29 28.55
C ASP A 551 -8.37 0.38 27.86
N ALA A 552 -7.97 0.69 26.61
CA ALA A 552 -7.00 -0.12 25.85
C ALA A 552 -5.54 0.15 26.25
N PHE A 553 -5.26 1.20 27.04
CA PHE A 553 -3.92 1.58 27.46
C PHE A 553 -3.74 1.51 28.97
N ALA A 554 -2.51 1.24 29.42
CA ALA A 554 -2.16 1.22 30.82
C ALA A 554 -2.01 2.63 31.39
N THR A 555 -2.33 2.74 32.68
CA THR A 555 -1.73 3.75 33.54
C THR A 555 -0.30 3.34 33.90
N GLU A 556 0.53 4.28 34.35
CA GLU A 556 1.89 3.98 34.84
C GLU A 556 1.85 2.93 35.99
N ALA A 557 0.87 3.04 36.90
CA ALA A 557 0.71 2.10 38.00
C ALA A 557 0.37 0.68 37.52
N GLU A 558 -0.55 0.55 36.58
CA GLU A 558 -0.89 -0.76 35.98
C GLU A 558 0.29 -1.38 35.21
N LEU A 559 1.08 -0.55 34.53
CA LEU A 559 2.29 -1.02 33.86
C LEU A 559 3.32 -1.53 34.86
N GLN A 560 3.53 -0.83 35.96
CA GLN A 560 4.46 -1.26 37.01
C GLN A 560 4.00 -2.59 37.65
N GLU A 561 2.71 -2.72 37.94
CA GLU A 561 2.14 -3.96 38.46
C GLU A 561 2.32 -5.12 37.46
N PHE A 562 2.10 -4.86 36.18
CA PHE A 562 2.31 -5.85 35.11
C PHE A 562 3.77 -6.28 35.01
N ILE A 563 4.72 -5.34 35.03
CA ILE A 563 6.15 -5.63 35.02
C ILE A 563 6.58 -6.43 36.26
N GLN A 564 6.09 -6.08 37.44
CA GLN A 564 6.36 -6.83 38.68
C GLN A 564 5.84 -8.26 38.57
N PHE A 565 4.62 -8.46 38.05
CA PHE A 565 4.06 -9.78 37.85
C PHE A 565 4.92 -10.59 36.86
N ILE A 566 5.34 -10.03 35.74
CA ILE A 566 6.20 -10.69 34.76
C ILE A 566 7.58 -11.02 35.38
N THR A 567 8.14 -10.11 36.17
CA THR A 567 9.42 -10.31 36.89
C THR A 567 9.33 -11.49 37.86
N SER A 568 8.17 -11.69 38.51
CA SER A 568 7.98 -12.83 39.41
C SER A 568 7.97 -14.19 38.67
N ILE A 569 7.66 -14.20 37.37
CA ILE A 569 7.61 -15.40 36.54
C ILE A 569 8.92 -15.63 35.81
N LEU A 570 9.48 -14.58 35.18
CA LEU A 570 10.65 -14.69 34.30
C LEU A 570 11.99 -14.41 34.99
N GLY A 571 11.98 -13.91 36.23
CA GLY A 571 13.16 -13.44 36.94
C GLY A 571 13.52 -11.98 36.62
N ARG A 572 14.73 -11.55 37.00
CA ARG A 572 15.17 -10.16 36.81
C ARG A 572 15.35 -9.82 35.32
N PRO A 573 14.96 -8.60 34.87
CA PRO A 573 15.23 -8.16 33.52
C PRO A 573 16.74 -8.03 33.26
N ILE A 574 17.15 -8.33 32.03
CA ILE A 574 18.55 -8.18 31.58
C ILE A 574 18.84 -6.79 31.05
N PHE A 575 17.79 -6.04 30.70
CA PHE A 575 17.88 -4.69 30.19
C PHE A 575 16.62 -3.92 30.59
N GLU A 576 16.82 -2.70 31.05
CA GLU A 576 15.74 -1.77 31.35
C GLU A 576 16.17 -0.34 31.03
N ASP A 577 15.33 0.39 30.31
CA ASP A 577 15.44 1.84 30.15
C ASP A 577 14.06 2.51 30.27
N LYS A 578 13.95 3.78 29.90
CA LYS A 578 12.68 4.52 29.99
C LYS A 578 11.57 3.93 29.11
N ASP A 579 11.91 3.30 27.99
CA ASP A 579 10.98 2.86 26.96
C ASP A 579 10.83 1.33 26.87
N ILE A 580 11.80 0.56 27.40
CA ILE A 580 11.87 -0.89 27.22
C ILE A 580 12.25 -1.61 28.52
N VAL A 581 11.64 -2.80 28.73
CA VAL A 581 12.10 -3.82 29.67
C VAL A 581 12.27 -5.13 28.91
N ALA A 582 13.42 -5.80 29.05
CA ALA A 582 13.69 -7.06 28.36
C ALA A 582 14.16 -8.16 29.30
N TYR A 583 13.61 -9.36 29.09
CA TYR A 583 13.91 -10.58 29.82
C TYR A 583 14.60 -11.59 28.91
N LYS A 584 15.55 -12.34 29.42
CA LYS A 584 16.19 -13.47 28.72
C LYS A 584 15.71 -14.78 29.35
N ILE A 585 15.11 -15.65 28.56
CA ILE A 585 14.67 -16.98 28.95
C ILE A 585 15.75 -17.97 28.51
N VAL A 586 16.34 -18.68 29.43
CA VAL A 586 17.39 -19.68 29.15
C VAL A 586 16.79 -21.08 29.31
N LYS A 587 17.03 -21.98 28.34
CA LYS A 587 16.84 -23.42 28.59
C LYS A 587 17.66 -23.82 29.82
N ASN A 588 17.03 -24.47 30.79
CA ASN A 588 17.78 -25.12 31.86
C ASN A 588 18.73 -26.13 31.19
N GLY A 589 19.98 -25.78 31.03
CA GLY A 589 20.99 -26.74 30.62
C GLY A 589 20.95 -27.90 31.59
N LYS A 590 20.94 -29.15 31.09
CA LYS A 590 21.37 -30.29 31.91
C LYS A 590 22.70 -29.88 32.47
N GLY A 591 22.74 -29.66 33.80
CA GLY A 591 23.96 -29.31 34.49
C GLY A 591 25.03 -30.31 34.10
N THR A 592 26.09 -29.84 33.52
CA THR A 592 27.39 -30.49 33.66
C THR A 592 27.79 -30.32 35.10
N ILE A 593 27.64 -31.41 35.85
CA ILE A 593 28.35 -31.64 37.11
C ILE A 593 29.85 -31.63 36.82
#